data_0256965f3e164a39018931c7ac7d75cb
#
_entry.id   0256965f3e164a39018931c7ac7d75cb
#
_cell.length_a   1.000
_cell.length_b   1.000
_cell.length_c   1.000
_cell.angle_alpha   90.00
_cell.angle_beta   90.00
_cell.angle_gamma   90.00
#
_symmetry.space_group_name_H-M   'P 1'
#
loop_
_entity.id
_entity.type
_entity.pdbx_description
1 polymer ?
#
loop_
_entity_poly.entity_id
_entity_poly.type
_entity_poly.pdbx_seq_one_letter_code
_entity_poly.pdbx_strand_id
1 'polypeptide(L)'
;MKQIQGTSYNIEDDIVGRITFGKGNLFGRSNNILVCNDTNKPAFGYLATITACAAFASKVKPYCIVDNISDFHEGDIVVVNKQGEIVFVYEINSHHNALMATERCNHRCIMCPQPPILQEKDKTSFNLRLISLMNNNTQEIGITGGEPTLIGDNLFTLINQIKKEL
;
A
#
# COMPACT_ATOMS: atom_id res chain seq x y z
N MET A 1 7.34 -9.91 -0.72
CA MET A 1 6.78 -8.56 -0.62
C MET A 1 7.94 -7.61 -0.36
N LYS A 2 8.10 -6.56 -1.17
CA LYS A 2 9.18 -5.58 -1.05
C LYS A 2 8.92 -4.66 0.15
N GLN A 3 9.95 -4.38 0.93
CA GLN A 3 9.90 -3.52 2.10
C GLN A 3 11.11 -2.59 2.13
N ILE A 4 10.90 -1.36 2.60
CA ILE A 4 11.94 -0.36 2.83
C ILE A 4 11.78 0.15 4.26
N GLN A 5 12.89 0.26 4.98
CA GLN A 5 12.91 0.86 6.31
C GLN A 5 13.33 2.32 6.21
N GLY A 6 12.55 3.19 6.81
CA GLY A 6 12.83 4.60 6.97
C GLY A 6 12.59 5.07 8.40
N THR A 7 12.50 6.38 8.58
CA THR A 7 12.14 7.03 9.85
C THR A 7 10.90 7.89 9.64
N SER A 8 9.81 7.52 10.29
CA SER A 8 8.51 8.22 10.21
C SER A 8 8.40 9.38 11.18
N TYR A 9 7.70 10.43 10.75
CA TYR A 9 7.40 11.61 11.55
C TYR A 9 5.93 12.01 11.35
N ASN A 10 5.21 12.19 12.46
CA ASN A 10 3.78 12.55 12.49
C ASN A 10 2.88 11.53 11.75
N ILE A 11 3.28 10.26 11.73
CA ILE A 11 2.47 9.13 11.27
C ILE A 11 1.95 8.42 12.52
N GLU A 12 0.66 8.52 12.79
CA GLU A 12 -0.01 7.91 13.94
C GLU A 12 -0.59 6.55 13.59
N ASP A 13 -1.20 6.46 12.41
CA ASP A 13 -1.82 5.25 11.86
C ASP A 13 -1.19 4.89 10.50
N ASP A 14 -1.42 3.65 10.06
CA ASP A 14 -0.95 3.17 8.76
C ASP A 14 -1.55 3.99 7.62
N ILE A 15 -0.70 4.56 6.78
CA ILE A 15 -1.10 5.36 5.62
C ILE A 15 -0.97 4.51 4.37
N VAL A 16 -2.10 4.26 3.69
CA VAL A 16 -2.15 3.55 2.40
C VAL A 16 -2.36 4.56 1.29
N GLY A 17 -1.42 4.62 0.35
CA GLY A 17 -1.51 5.56 -0.77
C GLY A 17 -0.73 5.14 -2.00
N ARG A 18 -1.11 5.76 -3.13
CA ARG A 18 -0.42 5.58 -4.40
C ARG A 18 0.80 6.51 -4.46
N ILE A 19 1.92 5.99 -4.90
CA ILE A 19 3.13 6.77 -5.11
C ILE A 19 2.97 7.73 -6.28
N THR A 20 3.43 8.97 -6.09
CA THR A 20 3.55 9.96 -7.14
C THR A 20 4.79 10.84 -6.94
N PHE A 21 5.43 11.22 -8.05
CA PHE A 21 6.51 12.21 -8.07
C PHE A 21 5.99 13.65 -8.29
N GLY A 22 4.68 13.87 -8.07
CA GLY A 22 4.07 15.20 -8.09
C GLY A 22 3.81 15.77 -9.49
N LYS A 23 3.57 14.90 -10.47
CA LYS A 23 3.23 15.29 -11.86
C LYS A 23 1.72 15.45 -12.10
N GLY A 24 0.87 15.31 -11.07
CA GLY A 24 -0.60 15.28 -11.20
C GLY A 24 -1.32 16.54 -10.73
N ASN A 25 -2.62 16.62 -11.08
CA ASN A 25 -3.54 17.68 -10.68
C ASN A 25 -3.80 17.69 -9.17
N LEU A 26 -4.18 18.85 -8.62
CA LEU A 26 -4.48 19.06 -7.20
C LEU A 26 -5.57 18.11 -6.64
N PHE A 27 -6.57 17.75 -7.46
CA PHE A 27 -7.71 16.93 -7.05
C PHE A 27 -7.38 15.44 -6.76
N GLY A 28 -6.26 14.91 -7.26
CA GLY A 28 -5.86 13.52 -7.02
C GLY A 28 -4.92 13.33 -5.82
N ARG A 29 -4.48 14.39 -5.17
CA ARG A 29 -3.44 14.33 -4.14
C ARG A 29 -3.85 13.62 -2.85
N SER A 30 -5.14 13.66 -2.50
CA SER A 30 -5.68 13.06 -1.26
C SER A 30 -5.56 11.54 -1.19
N ASN A 31 -5.25 10.87 -2.31
CA ASN A 31 -5.04 9.44 -2.41
C ASN A 31 -3.57 9.05 -2.61
N ASN A 32 -2.70 10.05 -2.70
CA ASN A 32 -1.31 9.85 -3.11
C ASN A 32 -0.33 10.16 -1.98
N ILE A 33 0.80 9.44 -2.01
CA ILE A 33 1.99 9.70 -1.23
C ILE A 33 3.02 10.33 -2.18
N LEU A 34 3.51 11.53 -1.84
CA LEU A 34 4.51 12.22 -2.64
C LEU A 34 5.89 11.63 -2.37
N VAL A 35 6.61 11.22 -3.41
CA VAL A 35 8.04 10.88 -3.34
C VAL A 35 8.85 12.01 -3.94
N CYS A 36 9.68 12.67 -3.14
CA CYS A 36 10.38 13.88 -3.57
C CYS A 36 11.58 14.20 -2.69
N ASN A 37 12.68 14.68 -3.31
CA ASN A 37 13.86 15.20 -2.61
C ASN A 37 13.96 16.73 -2.67
N ASP A 38 13.04 17.42 -3.36
CA ASP A 38 13.03 18.86 -3.51
C ASP A 38 12.21 19.50 -2.38
N THR A 39 12.91 20.19 -1.47
CA THR A 39 12.31 20.87 -0.31
C THR A 39 11.39 22.03 -0.68
N ASN A 40 11.47 22.55 -1.91
CA ASN A 40 10.63 23.65 -2.41
C ASN A 40 9.31 23.15 -3.00
N LYS A 41 9.18 21.83 -3.24
CA LYS A 41 7.98 21.26 -3.81
C LYS A 41 6.83 21.27 -2.79
N PRO A 42 5.66 21.84 -3.13
CA PRO A 42 4.54 21.90 -2.20
C PRO A 42 4.00 20.49 -1.94
N ALA A 43 4.13 20.03 -0.69
CA ALA A 43 3.60 18.73 -0.24
C ALA A 43 2.14 18.84 0.25
N PHE A 44 1.44 19.93 -0.05
CA PHE A 44 0.05 20.13 0.38
C PHE A 44 -0.92 19.22 -0.34
N GLY A 45 -1.83 18.62 0.42
CA GLY A 45 -2.91 17.79 -0.11
C GLY A 45 -2.55 16.31 -0.31
N TYR A 46 -1.29 15.91 -0.13
CA TYR A 46 -0.88 14.50 -0.14
C TYR A 46 -1.12 13.84 1.23
N LEU A 47 -1.29 12.50 1.24
CA LEU A 47 -1.43 11.72 2.47
C LEU A 47 -0.16 11.78 3.33
N ALA A 48 0.98 11.62 2.69
CA ALA A 48 2.31 11.69 3.30
C ALA A 48 3.35 12.06 2.25
N THR A 49 4.58 12.31 2.70
CA THR A 49 5.75 12.50 1.83
C THR A 49 6.84 11.50 2.19
N ILE A 50 7.43 10.86 1.18
CA ILE A 50 8.63 10.03 1.31
C ILE A 50 9.80 10.79 0.67
N THR A 51 10.91 10.90 1.39
CA THR A 51 12.07 11.67 0.94
C THR A 51 13.38 11.05 1.42
N ALA A 52 14.46 11.23 0.67
CA ALA A 52 15.82 10.97 1.13
C ALA A 52 16.51 12.24 1.66
N CYS A 53 15.79 13.38 1.74
CA CYS A 53 16.34 14.67 2.16
C CYS A 53 15.90 15.02 3.58
N ALA A 54 16.82 14.99 4.55
CA ALA A 54 16.55 15.31 5.94
C ALA A 54 16.07 16.77 6.18
N ALA A 55 16.34 17.67 5.23
CA ALA A 55 15.86 19.07 5.33
C ALA A 55 14.32 19.22 5.20
N PHE A 56 13.61 18.17 4.81
CA PHE A 56 12.14 18.11 4.86
C PHE A 56 11.58 18.06 6.29
N ALA A 57 12.41 17.71 7.25
CA ALA A 57 12.06 17.46 8.65
C ALA A 57 11.36 18.60 9.41
N SER A 58 11.30 19.80 8.86
CA SER A 58 10.78 20.98 9.56
C SER A 58 9.33 21.35 9.22
N LYS A 59 8.64 20.63 8.34
CA LYS A 59 7.30 20.99 7.85
C LYS A 59 6.24 19.99 8.33
N VAL A 60 5.30 20.50 9.09
CA VAL A 60 4.14 19.92 9.78
C VAL A 60 3.26 19.00 8.89
N LYS A 61 3.77 17.90 8.39
CA LYS A 61 2.98 16.91 7.62
C LYS A 61 3.49 15.49 7.88
N PRO A 62 2.66 14.45 7.74
CA PRO A 62 3.20 13.11 7.84
C PRO A 62 4.28 12.92 6.76
N TYR A 63 5.47 12.47 7.17
CA TYR A 63 6.54 12.14 6.24
C TYR A 63 7.40 10.98 6.76
N CYS A 64 8.08 10.32 5.83
CA CYS A 64 9.04 9.28 6.11
C CYS A 64 10.35 9.57 5.39
N ILE A 65 11.48 9.54 6.13
CA ILE A 65 12.83 9.68 5.56
C ILE A 65 13.35 8.29 5.27
N VAL A 66 13.84 8.09 4.06
CA VAL A 66 14.48 6.86 3.59
C VAL A 66 15.88 7.16 3.07
N ASP A 67 16.74 6.13 2.96
CA ASP A 67 18.09 6.30 2.43
C ASP A 67 18.09 6.62 0.94
N ASN A 68 17.16 6.03 0.19
CA ASN A 68 17.07 6.19 -1.26
C ASN A 68 15.61 6.12 -1.74
N ILE A 69 15.30 6.90 -2.78
CA ILE A 69 13.98 6.93 -3.42
C ILE A 69 13.94 6.23 -4.79
N SER A 70 15.04 5.65 -5.26
CA SER A 70 15.12 4.99 -6.59
C SER A 70 14.23 3.76 -6.74
N ASP A 71 13.84 3.17 -5.62
CA ASP A 71 13.04 1.94 -5.58
C ASP A 71 11.54 2.15 -5.76
N PHE A 72 11.10 3.41 -5.76
CA PHE A 72 9.69 3.77 -5.93
C PHE A 72 9.38 4.06 -7.40
N HIS A 73 8.21 3.63 -7.87
CA HIS A 73 7.72 3.93 -9.21
C HIS A 73 6.40 4.69 -9.13
N GLU A 74 6.17 5.56 -10.11
CA GLU A 74 4.89 6.27 -10.23
C GLU A 74 3.74 5.24 -10.38
N GLY A 75 2.79 5.26 -9.47
CA GLY A 75 1.67 4.32 -9.47
C GLY A 75 1.80 3.11 -8.57
N ASP A 76 2.95 2.84 -7.95
CA ASP A 76 3.06 1.85 -6.88
C ASP A 76 2.13 2.21 -5.72
N ILE A 77 1.64 1.21 -4.98
CA ILE A 77 0.87 1.46 -3.76
C ILE A 77 1.64 0.90 -2.59
N VAL A 78 1.82 1.76 -1.58
CA VAL A 78 2.54 1.40 -0.37
C VAL A 78 1.71 1.65 0.88
N VAL A 79 2.06 0.93 1.93
CA VAL A 79 1.63 1.20 3.30
C VAL A 79 2.84 1.75 4.05
N VAL A 80 2.68 2.91 4.69
CA VAL A 80 3.70 3.51 5.56
C VAL A 80 3.19 3.49 6.98
N ASN A 81 3.89 2.84 7.89
CA ASN A 81 3.51 2.77 9.29
C ASN A 81 4.30 3.73 10.19
N LYS A 82 3.88 3.85 11.44
CA LYS A 82 4.51 4.74 12.43
C LYS A 82 5.95 4.37 12.78
N GLN A 83 6.37 3.11 12.53
CA GLN A 83 7.74 2.64 12.74
C GLN A 83 8.67 2.99 11.58
N GLY A 84 8.15 3.59 10.50
CA GLY A 84 8.90 3.92 9.30
C GLY A 84 9.06 2.77 8.32
N GLU A 85 8.37 1.67 8.54
CA GLU A 85 8.34 0.58 7.58
C GLU A 85 7.41 0.94 6.42
N ILE A 86 7.92 0.80 5.19
CA ILE A 86 7.20 1.03 3.95
C ILE A 86 7.07 -0.30 3.23
N VAL A 87 5.84 -0.79 3.12
CA VAL A 87 5.51 -2.07 2.51
C VAL A 87 4.87 -1.84 1.15
N PHE A 88 5.43 -2.42 0.09
CA PHE A 88 4.84 -2.38 -1.24
C PHE A 88 3.73 -3.43 -1.33
N VAL A 89 2.48 -2.97 -1.42
CA VAL A 89 1.30 -3.85 -1.52
C VAL A 89 0.80 -4.01 -2.94
N TYR A 90 1.26 -3.15 -3.85
CA TYR A 90 1.06 -3.23 -5.29
C TYR A 90 2.23 -2.54 -6.00
N GLU A 91 2.81 -3.20 -6.99
CA GLU A 91 3.88 -2.67 -7.83
C GLU A 91 3.39 -2.56 -9.26
N ILE A 92 3.37 -1.34 -9.82
CA ILE A 92 2.81 -1.04 -11.15
C ILE A 92 3.45 -1.86 -12.27
N ASN A 93 4.74 -2.16 -12.13
CA ASN A 93 5.54 -2.91 -13.10
C ASN A 93 5.56 -4.42 -12.85
N SER A 94 4.87 -4.92 -11.82
CA SER A 94 4.82 -6.34 -11.50
C SER A 94 3.64 -7.03 -12.18
N HIS A 95 3.88 -8.22 -12.73
CA HIS A 95 2.84 -9.12 -13.22
C HIS A 95 2.30 -10.07 -12.12
N HIS A 96 2.78 -9.95 -10.89
CA HIS A 96 2.47 -10.87 -9.79
C HIS A 96 1.92 -10.15 -8.56
N ASN A 97 1.07 -9.16 -8.79
CA ASN A 97 0.39 -8.49 -7.68
C ASN A 97 -0.67 -9.41 -7.06
N ALA A 98 -0.80 -9.37 -5.73
CA ALA A 98 -1.77 -10.18 -5.02
C ALA A 98 -2.39 -9.44 -3.83
N LEU A 99 -3.68 -9.65 -3.62
CA LEU A 99 -4.41 -9.22 -2.43
C LEU A 99 -4.36 -10.30 -1.36
N MET A 100 -3.88 -9.96 -0.19
CA MET A 100 -3.96 -10.80 1.01
C MET A 100 -5.37 -10.69 1.59
N ALA A 101 -6.27 -11.60 1.21
CA ALA A 101 -7.67 -11.56 1.65
C ALA A 101 -7.81 -11.86 3.15
N THR A 102 -7.05 -12.83 3.66
CA THR A 102 -7.05 -13.26 5.07
C THR A 102 -5.78 -14.03 5.40
N GLU A 103 -5.35 -14.00 6.64
CA GLU A 103 -4.33 -14.91 7.17
C GLU A 103 -4.95 -16.14 7.86
N ARG A 104 -6.28 -16.15 8.01
CA ARG A 104 -6.99 -17.30 8.56
C ARG A 104 -6.90 -18.48 7.62
N CYS A 105 -6.71 -19.66 8.19
CA CYS A 105 -6.65 -20.91 7.43
C CYS A 105 -7.21 -22.07 8.26
N ASN A 106 -7.97 -22.93 7.62
CA ASN A 106 -8.46 -24.18 8.20
C ASN A 106 -7.70 -25.43 7.69
N HIS A 107 -6.65 -25.21 6.89
CA HIS A 107 -5.77 -26.26 6.36
C HIS A 107 -4.44 -26.33 7.12
N ARG A 108 -3.76 -27.49 7.01
CA ARG A 108 -2.42 -27.73 7.57
C ARG A 108 -1.50 -28.28 6.48
N CYS A 109 -1.28 -27.50 5.44
CA CYS A 109 -0.45 -27.91 4.32
C CYS A 109 1.02 -28.02 4.75
N ILE A 110 1.67 -29.14 4.42
CA ILE A 110 3.07 -29.42 4.77
C ILE A 110 4.03 -28.35 4.18
N MET A 111 3.68 -27.77 3.03
CA MET A 111 4.49 -26.76 2.35
C MET A 111 4.21 -25.32 2.82
N CYS A 112 3.26 -25.11 3.73
CA CYS A 112 2.91 -23.77 4.18
C CYS A 112 3.93 -23.27 5.20
N PRO A 113 4.58 -22.12 4.96
CA PRO A 113 5.55 -21.58 5.90
C PRO A 113 4.90 -20.92 7.12
N GLN A 114 3.59 -20.71 7.10
CA GLN A 114 2.85 -20.04 8.18
C GLN A 114 1.97 -21.03 8.94
N PRO A 115 1.96 -20.98 10.28
CA PRO A 115 0.99 -21.71 11.05
C PRO A 115 -0.42 -21.17 10.80
N PRO A 116 -1.49 -22.00 10.86
CA PRO A 116 -2.85 -21.52 10.72
C PRO A 116 -3.20 -20.52 11.80
N ILE A 117 -3.65 -19.32 11.39
CA ILE A 117 -4.19 -18.30 12.28
C ILE A 117 -5.71 -18.46 12.28
N LEU A 118 -6.32 -18.51 13.46
CA LEU A 118 -7.76 -18.71 13.61
C LEU A 118 -8.54 -17.40 13.71
N GLN A 119 -7.90 -16.34 14.22
CA GLN A 119 -8.53 -15.04 14.43
C GLN A 119 -7.63 -13.92 13.91
N GLU A 120 -8.21 -13.00 13.17
CA GLU A 120 -7.56 -11.79 12.70
C GLU A 120 -8.61 -10.67 12.52
N LYS A 121 -8.15 -9.43 12.32
CA LYS A 121 -9.02 -8.34 11.90
C LYS A 121 -9.46 -8.56 10.45
N ASP A 122 -10.71 -8.25 10.15
CA ASP A 122 -11.22 -8.25 8.77
C ASP A 122 -10.43 -7.26 7.90
N LYS A 123 -9.85 -7.77 6.81
CA LYS A 123 -9.06 -6.99 5.85
C LYS A 123 -9.88 -6.49 4.66
N THR A 124 -11.18 -6.74 4.63
CA THR A 124 -12.03 -6.43 3.47
C THR A 124 -12.01 -4.94 3.13
N SER A 125 -12.19 -4.05 4.10
CA SER A 125 -12.16 -2.60 3.85
C SER A 125 -10.79 -2.10 3.40
N PHE A 126 -9.71 -2.66 3.93
CA PHE A 126 -8.36 -2.37 3.47
C PHE A 126 -8.17 -2.81 2.01
N ASN A 127 -8.58 -4.03 1.66
CA ASN A 127 -8.47 -4.56 0.31
C ASN A 127 -9.35 -3.78 -0.69
N LEU A 128 -10.57 -3.37 -0.32
CA LEU A 128 -11.41 -2.51 -1.15
C LEU A 128 -10.73 -1.16 -1.42
N ARG A 129 -10.11 -0.57 -0.40
CA ARG A 129 -9.31 0.65 -0.55
C ARG A 129 -8.13 0.42 -1.50
N LEU A 130 -7.40 -0.69 -1.34
CA LEU A 130 -6.27 -1.05 -2.20
C LEU A 130 -6.71 -1.18 -3.67
N ILE A 131 -7.80 -1.92 -3.94
CA ILE A 131 -8.36 -2.08 -5.30
C ILE A 131 -8.69 -0.70 -5.91
N SER A 132 -9.30 0.21 -5.16
CA SER A 132 -9.64 1.55 -5.66
C SER A 132 -8.42 2.43 -6.00
N LEU A 133 -7.23 2.06 -5.52
CA LEU A 133 -5.98 2.74 -5.82
C LEU A 133 -5.20 2.09 -6.98
N MET A 134 -5.55 0.88 -7.40
CA MET A 134 -4.83 0.17 -8.46
C MET A 134 -5.00 0.85 -9.80
N ASN A 135 -4.09 0.54 -10.72
CA ASN A 135 -4.20 0.99 -12.10
C ASN A 135 -5.26 0.16 -12.84
N ASN A 136 -6.19 0.80 -13.52
CA ASN A 136 -7.24 0.15 -14.31
C ASN A 136 -6.72 -0.65 -15.52
N ASN A 137 -5.44 -0.56 -15.84
CA ASN A 137 -4.77 -1.41 -16.84
C ASN A 137 -4.10 -2.64 -16.21
N THR A 138 -4.34 -2.94 -14.94
CA THR A 138 -3.84 -4.14 -14.28
C THR A 138 -4.46 -5.37 -14.93
N GLN A 139 -3.63 -6.22 -15.54
CA GLN A 139 -4.10 -7.38 -16.30
C GLN A 139 -4.42 -8.59 -15.42
N GLU A 140 -3.72 -8.72 -14.30
CA GLU A 140 -3.84 -9.86 -13.40
C GLU A 140 -3.66 -9.41 -11.95
N ILE A 141 -4.50 -9.94 -11.07
CA ILE A 141 -4.39 -9.80 -9.62
C ILE A 141 -4.72 -11.12 -8.94
N GLY A 142 -3.79 -11.64 -8.16
CA GLY A 142 -4.03 -12.82 -7.34
C GLY A 142 -4.85 -12.47 -6.10
N ILE A 143 -5.75 -13.37 -5.68
CA ILE A 143 -6.35 -13.32 -4.34
C ILE A 143 -5.73 -14.45 -3.55
N THR A 144 -5.02 -14.12 -2.51
CA THR A 144 -4.23 -15.05 -1.70
C THR A 144 -4.51 -14.88 -0.22
N GLY A 145 -3.84 -15.69 0.58
CA GLY A 145 -3.92 -15.65 2.03
C GLY A 145 -3.70 -17.03 2.63
N GLY A 146 -4.26 -17.25 3.80
CA GLY A 146 -4.41 -18.58 4.35
C GLY A 146 -5.39 -19.39 3.50
N GLU A 147 -6.69 -19.22 3.75
CA GLU A 147 -7.78 -19.78 2.92
C GLU A 147 -8.79 -18.66 2.61
N PRO A 148 -8.72 -18.04 1.41
CA PRO A 148 -9.57 -16.89 1.06
C PRO A 148 -11.08 -17.16 1.18
N THR A 149 -11.55 -18.39 1.00
CA THR A 149 -12.98 -18.73 1.13
C THR A 149 -13.52 -18.57 2.54
N LEU A 150 -12.67 -18.49 3.56
CA LEU A 150 -13.08 -18.26 4.95
C LEU A 150 -13.62 -16.86 5.21
N ILE A 151 -13.45 -15.92 4.29
CA ILE A 151 -14.08 -14.58 4.43
C ILE A 151 -15.51 -14.54 3.87
N GLY A 152 -16.01 -15.68 3.33
CA GLY A 152 -17.41 -15.82 2.88
C GLY A 152 -17.81 -14.79 1.82
N ASP A 153 -18.93 -14.11 2.02
CA ASP A 153 -19.48 -13.13 1.06
C ASP A 153 -18.55 -11.93 0.78
N ASN A 154 -17.62 -11.64 1.69
CA ASN A 154 -16.61 -10.62 1.47
C ASN A 154 -15.68 -10.97 0.29
N LEU A 155 -15.46 -12.27 0.00
CA LEU A 155 -14.70 -12.69 -1.18
C LEU A 155 -15.39 -12.24 -2.48
N PHE A 156 -16.71 -12.44 -2.58
CA PHE A 156 -17.48 -11.96 -3.73
C PHE A 156 -17.47 -10.45 -3.84
N THR A 157 -17.51 -9.76 -2.70
CA THR A 157 -17.41 -8.29 -2.65
C THR A 157 -16.08 -7.81 -3.26
N LEU A 158 -14.95 -8.43 -2.88
CA LEU A 158 -13.63 -8.12 -3.45
C LEU A 158 -13.57 -8.43 -4.95
N ILE A 159 -14.05 -9.60 -5.38
CA ILE A 159 -14.07 -10.00 -6.79
C ILE A 159 -14.91 -9.03 -7.64
N ASN A 160 -16.06 -8.62 -7.15
CA ASN A 160 -16.93 -7.68 -7.86
C ASN A 160 -16.28 -6.28 -7.95
N GLN A 161 -15.59 -5.83 -6.90
CA GLN A 161 -14.87 -4.56 -6.94
C GLN A 161 -13.70 -4.61 -7.93
N ILE A 162 -12.94 -5.71 -7.98
CA ILE A 162 -11.88 -5.92 -8.97
C ILE A 162 -12.45 -5.81 -10.38
N LYS A 163 -13.53 -6.52 -10.70
CA LYS A 163 -14.18 -6.47 -12.03
C LYS A 163 -14.69 -5.08 -12.43
N LYS A 164 -14.98 -4.23 -11.46
CA LYS A 164 -15.49 -2.88 -11.69
C LYS A 164 -14.38 -1.88 -11.94
N GLU A 165 -13.24 -2.02 -11.26
CA GLU A 165 -12.16 -1.03 -11.25
C GLU A 165 -11.03 -1.38 -12.22
N LEU A 166 -10.81 -2.67 -12.48
CA LEU A 166 -9.76 -3.19 -13.35
C LEU A 166 -10.33 -3.81 -14.64
#